data_b8d975b5f7f72c3d16336b75330e7ed7
#
_entry.id   b8d975b5f7f72c3d16336b75330e7ed7
#
_cell.length_a   1.000
_cell.length_b   1.000
_cell.length_c   1.000
_cell.angle_alpha   90.00
_cell.angle_beta   90.00
_cell.angle_gamma   90.00
#
_symmetry.space_group_name_H-M   'P 1'
#
loop_
_entity.id
_entity.type
_entity.pdbx_description
1 polymer ?
#
loop_
_entity_poly.entity_id
_entity_poly.type
_entity_poly.pdbx_seq_one_letter_code
_entity_poly.pdbx_strand_id
1 'polypeptide(L)'
;MYGSKVKRTKITIVWRRYYIAKLVTERLIYMSKVIGIDLGTTNSCVAVLEGDQPTVIPNSEGGRTTPSIVAITKDGERLVGEAARRQMTVNVDRTITSIKREMGTAYRKRIDGKDYSPQEISAIILSKLKSDAESYLGGPVSDAVITVPAYFDDSQRQATKDAGRIAGLNVLRIINEPTSAAL
;
A
#
# COMPACT_ATOMS: atom_id res chain seq x y z
N MET A 1 38.89 -48.96 -19.53
CA MET A 1 38.30 -48.25 -18.34
C MET A 1 38.47 -46.74 -18.49
N TYR A 2 37.72 -46.09 -19.39
CA TYR A 2 37.70 -44.62 -19.54
C TYR A 2 36.31 -44.23 -20.06
N GLY A 3 35.36 -43.93 -19.17
CA GLY A 3 34.03 -43.59 -19.64
C GLY A 3 33.06 -42.95 -18.62
N SER A 4 33.48 -42.67 -17.36
CA SER A 4 32.51 -42.22 -16.34
C SER A 4 32.72 -40.82 -15.76
N LYS A 5 33.83 -40.15 -16.06
CA LYS A 5 34.09 -38.78 -15.47
C LYS A 5 33.50 -37.60 -16.24
N VAL A 6 33.22 -37.72 -17.55
CA VAL A 6 32.77 -36.57 -18.37
C VAL A 6 31.28 -36.27 -18.21
N LYS A 7 30.44 -37.27 -17.87
CA LYS A 7 28.99 -37.05 -17.70
C LYS A 7 28.62 -36.29 -16.40
N ARG A 8 29.36 -36.49 -15.30
CA ARG A 8 29.08 -35.82 -14.03
C ARG A 8 29.34 -34.31 -14.06
N THR A 9 30.41 -33.89 -14.77
CA THR A 9 30.78 -32.45 -14.82
C THR A 9 29.78 -31.61 -15.61
N LYS A 10 29.18 -32.14 -16.70
CA LYS A 10 28.20 -31.42 -17.51
C LYS A 10 26.86 -31.24 -16.77
N ILE A 11 26.41 -32.24 -16.04
CA ILE A 11 25.16 -32.16 -15.26
C ILE A 11 25.27 -31.12 -14.14
N THR A 12 26.38 -31.08 -13.42
CA THR A 12 26.62 -30.11 -12.33
C THR A 12 26.66 -28.68 -12.84
N ILE A 13 27.18 -28.42 -14.03
CA ILE A 13 27.24 -27.09 -14.65
C ILE A 13 25.84 -26.61 -15.07
N VAL A 14 25.01 -27.52 -15.63
CA VAL A 14 23.63 -27.18 -16.04
C VAL A 14 22.76 -26.84 -14.82
N TRP A 15 22.84 -27.64 -13.74
CA TRP A 15 22.11 -27.37 -12.50
C TRP A 15 22.57 -26.06 -11.82
N ARG A 16 23.87 -25.76 -11.84
CA ARG A 16 24.42 -24.51 -11.31
C ARG A 16 23.96 -23.29 -12.10
N ARG A 17 23.89 -23.39 -13.43
CA ARG A 17 23.34 -22.34 -14.30
C ARG A 17 21.85 -22.15 -14.09
N TYR A 18 21.09 -23.22 -13.95
CA TYR A 18 19.65 -23.17 -13.65
C TYR A 18 19.40 -22.53 -12.28
N TYR A 19 20.18 -22.91 -11.26
CA TYR A 19 20.06 -22.34 -9.91
C TYR A 19 20.44 -20.85 -9.87
N ILE A 20 21.48 -20.46 -10.58
CA ILE A 20 21.89 -19.05 -10.70
C ILE A 20 20.84 -18.25 -11.49
N ALA A 21 20.35 -18.78 -12.60
CA ALA A 21 19.27 -18.14 -13.37
C ALA A 21 18.01 -18.00 -12.52
N LYS A 22 17.61 -19.02 -11.77
CA LYS A 22 16.48 -18.98 -10.85
C LYS A 22 16.66 -17.95 -9.74
N LEU A 23 17.83 -17.89 -9.08
CA LEU A 23 18.17 -16.89 -8.07
C LEU A 23 18.21 -15.47 -8.63
N VAL A 24 18.71 -15.28 -9.84
CA VAL A 24 18.72 -13.96 -10.53
C VAL A 24 17.31 -13.57 -10.93
N THR A 25 16.51 -14.51 -11.43
CA THR A 25 15.09 -14.26 -11.77
C THR A 25 14.26 -13.97 -10.52
N GLU A 26 14.45 -14.74 -9.44
CA GLU A 26 13.81 -14.46 -8.15
C GLU A 26 14.25 -13.11 -7.57
N ARG A 27 15.51 -12.71 -7.71
CA ARG A 27 16.01 -11.42 -7.26
C ARG A 27 15.54 -10.25 -8.13
N LEU A 28 15.32 -10.45 -9.43
CA LEU A 28 14.71 -9.47 -10.34
C LEU A 28 13.20 -9.34 -10.11
N ILE A 29 12.53 -10.43 -9.74
CA ILE A 29 11.12 -10.44 -9.32
C ILE A 29 10.97 -9.77 -7.94
N TYR A 30 11.98 -9.83 -7.08
CA TYR A 30 12.05 -9.22 -5.74
C TYR A 30 12.65 -7.80 -5.72
N MET A 31 12.76 -7.10 -6.85
CA MET A 31 12.90 -5.66 -6.80
C MET A 31 11.56 -5.11 -6.31
N SER A 32 11.50 -4.83 -5.01
CA SER A 32 10.36 -4.18 -4.38
C SER A 32 9.95 -2.98 -5.22
N LYS A 33 8.75 -3.07 -5.80
CA LYS A 33 8.21 -1.97 -6.59
C LYS A 33 7.81 -0.86 -5.62
N VAL A 34 8.31 0.34 -5.86
CA VAL A 34 7.92 1.53 -5.10
C VAL A 34 6.60 2.05 -5.66
N ILE A 35 5.63 2.25 -4.79
CA ILE A 35 4.35 2.85 -5.17
C ILE A 35 4.26 4.29 -4.65
N GLY A 36 3.59 5.14 -5.43
CA GLY A 36 3.19 6.48 -5.01
C GLY A 36 1.74 6.44 -4.48
N ILE A 37 1.50 6.98 -3.31
CA ILE A 37 0.17 7.05 -2.72
C ILE A 37 -0.21 8.52 -2.47
N ASP A 38 -1.34 8.93 -3.02
CA ASP A 38 -2.05 10.12 -2.58
C ASP A 38 -3.11 9.70 -1.56
N LEU A 39 -2.85 9.94 -0.28
CA LEU A 39 -3.79 9.68 0.81
C LEU A 39 -4.67 10.91 1.02
N GLY A 40 -5.69 11.08 0.19
CA GLY A 40 -6.59 12.25 0.23
C GLY A 40 -7.62 12.22 1.37
N THR A 41 -8.20 13.37 1.68
CA THR A 41 -9.27 13.49 2.70
C THR A 41 -10.54 12.78 2.27
N THR A 42 -10.91 12.89 1.00
CA THR A 42 -12.14 12.34 0.43
C THR A 42 -11.87 11.08 -0.39
N ASN A 43 -10.87 11.13 -1.26
CA ASN A 43 -10.47 10.03 -2.12
C ASN A 43 -8.96 9.86 -2.06
N SER A 44 -8.51 8.63 -2.16
CA SER A 44 -7.10 8.25 -2.24
C SER A 44 -6.83 7.54 -3.57
N CYS A 45 -5.61 7.59 -4.04
CA CYS A 45 -5.18 6.81 -5.20
C CYS A 45 -3.77 6.26 -5.01
N VAL A 46 -3.45 5.24 -5.80
CA VAL A 46 -2.13 4.63 -5.84
C VAL A 46 -1.64 4.57 -7.28
N ALA A 47 -0.36 4.84 -7.47
CA ALA A 47 0.28 4.82 -8.78
C ALA A 47 1.63 4.10 -8.71
N VAL A 48 2.09 3.64 -9.84
CA VAL A 48 3.40 3.02 -10.03
C VAL A 48 4.06 3.62 -11.26
N LEU A 49 5.38 3.57 -11.31
CA LEU A 49 6.13 3.89 -12.52
C LEU A 49 6.32 2.61 -13.34
N GLU A 50 5.71 2.55 -14.53
CA GLU A 50 5.87 1.45 -15.48
C GLU A 50 6.80 1.92 -16.62
N GLY A 51 8.07 1.48 -16.56
CA GLY A 51 9.13 2.12 -17.36
C GLY A 51 9.28 3.58 -16.93
N ASP A 52 9.07 4.51 -17.86
CA ASP A 52 9.16 5.95 -17.60
C ASP A 52 7.78 6.64 -17.52
N GLN A 53 6.69 5.86 -17.46
CA GLN A 53 5.33 6.41 -17.44
C GLN A 53 4.66 6.18 -16.08
N PRO A 54 4.14 7.23 -15.42
CA PRO A 54 3.32 7.08 -14.22
C PRO A 54 1.96 6.50 -14.59
N THR A 55 1.62 5.37 -13.96
CA THR A 55 0.34 4.67 -14.16
C THR A 55 -0.44 4.65 -12.86
N VAL A 56 -1.67 5.20 -12.88
CA VAL A 56 -2.59 5.08 -11.75
C VAL A 56 -3.19 3.68 -11.75
N ILE A 57 -2.99 2.96 -10.66
CA ILE A 57 -3.46 1.59 -10.47
C ILE A 57 -4.97 1.61 -10.21
N PRO A 58 -5.78 0.84 -10.97
CA PRO A 58 -7.18 0.67 -10.66
C PRO A 58 -7.36 -0.14 -9.37
N ASN A 59 -8.37 0.22 -8.57
CA ASN A 59 -8.76 -0.59 -7.42
C ASN A 59 -9.52 -1.86 -7.87
N SER A 60 -9.80 -2.76 -6.92
CA SER A 60 -10.53 -4.02 -7.19
C SER A 60 -11.94 -3.84 -7.76
N GLU A 61 -12.49 -2.62 -7.71
CA GLU A 61 -13.80 -2.25 -8.25
C GLU A 61 -13.70 -1.55 -9.61
N GLY A 62 -12.49 -1.46 -10.18
CA GLY A 62 -12.19 -0.85 -11.49
C GLY A 62 -12.04 0.68 -11.44
N GLY A 63 -12.19 1.31 -10.29
CA GLY A 63 -12.02 2.76 -10.11
C GLY A 63 -10.53 3.15 -10.00
N ARG A 64 -10.18 4.34 -10.48
CA ARG A 64 -8.81 4.89 -10.33
C ARG A 64 -8.60 5.64 -9.01
N THR A 65 -9.67 5.85 -8.26
CA THR A 65 -9.65 6.44 -6.93
C THR A 65 -10.46 5.57 -5.98
N THR A 66 -10.05 5.54 -4.72
CA THR A 66 -10.73 4.81 -3.63
C THR A 66 -11.24 5.83 -2.62
N PRO A 67 -12.53 5.87 -2.30
CA PRO A 67 -13.03 6.73 -1.23
C PRO A 67 -12.26 6.50 0.08
N SER A 68 -11.82 7.57 0.72
CA SER A 68 -11.11 7.52 2.02
C SER A 68 -12.09 7.30 3.16
N ILE A 69 -12.86 6.22 3.05
CA ILE A 69 -13.92 5.82 3.98
C ILE A 69 -13.59 4.43 4.52
N VAL A 70 -13.69 4.27 5.82
CA VAL A 70 -13.54 2.99 6.52
C VAL A 70 -14.81 2.69 7.27
N ALA A 71 -15.32 1.49 7.18
CA ALA A 71 -16.41 1.01 8.02
C ALA A 71 -16.02 -0.32 8.67
N ILE A 72 -16.47 -0.50 9.91
CA ILE A 72 -16.31 -1.76 10.65
C ILE A 72 -17.69 -2.39 10.78
N THR A 73 -17.86 -3.61 10.30
CA THR A 73 -19.11 -4.34 10.41
C THR A 73 -19.34 -4.80 11.85
N LYS A 74 -20.55 -5.29 12.15
CA LYS A 74 -20.87 -5.87 13.47
C LYS A 74 -20.01 -7.11 13.80
N ASP A 75 -19.57 -7.81 12.75
CA ASP A 75 -18.71 -9.00 12.86
C ASP A 75 -17.21 -8.65 12.91
N GLY A 76 -16.88 -7.33 12.92
CA GLY A 76 -15.50 -6.83 13.01
C GLY A 76 -14.75 -6.79 11.67
N GLU A 77 -15.41 -7.06 10.55
CA GLU A 77 -14.82 -6.93 9.23
C GLU A 77 -14.54 -5.45 8.90
N ARG A 78 -13.41 -5.19 8.26
CA ARG A 78 -12.99 -3.84 7.85
C ARG A 78 -13.29 -3.64 6.38
N LEU A 79 -14.19 -2.73 6.08
CA LEU A 79 -14.52 -2.33 4.73
C LEU A 79 -13.87 -0.99 4.41
N VAL A 80 -13.42 -0.82 3.17
CA VAL A 80 -12.76 0.41 2.70
C VAL A 80 -13.33 0.81 1.35
N GLY A 81 -13.35 2.10 1.07
CA GLY A 81 -13.73 2.62 -0.24
C GLY A 81 -15.22 2.53 -0.51
N GLU A 82 -15.60 2.06 -1.68
CA GLU A 82 -17.00 1.98 -2.12
C GLU A 82 -17.81 1.02 -1.24
N ALA A 83 -17.21 -0.09 -0.80
CA ALA A 83 -17.87 -1.02 0.10
C ALA A 83 -18.27 -0.35 1.42
N ALA A 84 -17.37 0.45 2.00
CA ALA A 84 -17.66 1.25 3.20
C ALA A 84 -18.70 2.36 2.92
N ARG A 85 -18.61 3.02 1.77
CA ARG A 85 -19.52 4.10 1.36
C ARG A 85 -20.95 3.61 1.22
N ARG A 86 -21.17 2.43 0.63
CA ARG A 86 -22.52 1.87 0.42
C ARG A 86 -23.30 1.62 1.72
N GLN A 87 -22.63 1.34 2.82
CA GLN A 87 -23.28 1.12 4.10
C GLN A 87 -23.23 2.34 5.05
N MET A 88 -22.69 3.46 4.60
CA MET A 88 -22.48 4.65 5.44
C MET A 88 -23.79 5.13 6.12
N THR A 89 -24.91 5.04 5.43
CA THR A 89 -26.23 5.48 5.95
C THR A 89 -26.84 4.54 6.99
N VAL A 90 -26.52 3.24 6.91
CA VAL A 90 -27.06 2.21 7.82
C VAL A 90 -26.10 1.79 8.92
N ASN A 91 -24.84 2.18 8.83
CA ASN A 91 -23.76 1.87 9.76
C ASN A 91 -22.97 3.11 10.17
N VAL A 92 -23.68 4.18 10.51
CA VAL A 92 -23.11 5.52 10.77
C VAL A 92 -22.06 5.52 11.87
N ASP A 93 -22.39 4.88 13.01
CA ASP A 93 -21.52 4.89 14.20
C ASP A 93 -20.17 4.17 13.98
N ARG A 94 -20.16 3.21 13.07
CA ARG A 94 -18.98 2.39 12.73
C ARG A 94 -18.33 2.80 11.40
N THR A 95 -18.80 3.88 10.77
CA THR A 95 -18.22 4.41 9.53
C THR A 95 -17.45 5.70 9.81
N ILE A 96 -16.24 5.77 9.29
CA ILE A 96 -15.31 6.87 9.49
C ILE A 96 -14.99 7.49 8.13
N THR A 97 -15.18 8.80 8.04
CA THR A 97 -14.84 9.61 6.86
C THR A 97 -13.86 10.70 7.25
N SER A 98 -13.14 11.25 6.29
CA SER A 98 -12.29 12.45 6.47
C SER A 98 -11.24 12.35 7.58
N ILE A 99 -10.78 11.16 7.93
CA ILE A 99 -9.84 10.93 9.03
C ILE A 99 -8.51 11.68 8.89
N LYS A 100 -8.14 12.05 7.67
CA LYS A 100 -6.94 12.85 7.39
C LYS A 100 -6.90 14.17 8.16
N ARG A 101 -8.06 14.75 8.46
CA ARG A 101 -8.17 16.01 9.23
C ARG A 101 -7.73 15.86 10.68
N GLU A 102 -7.78 14.65 11.21
CA GLU A 102 -7.43 14.31 12.58
C GLU A 102 -5.99 13.84 12.74
N MET A 103 -5.22 13.78 11.63
CA MET A 103 -3.82 13.34 11.68
C MET A 103 -2.98 14.25 12.57
N GLY A 104 -2.16 13.65 13.42
CA GLY A 104 -1.31 14.35 14.37
C GLY A 104 -2.02 14.82 15.65
N THR A 105 -3.35 14.60 15.77
CA THR A 105 -4.13 14.96 16.96
C THR A 105 -4.31 13.80 17.93
N ALA A 106 -4.84 14.10 19.13
CA ALA A 106 -5.23 13.10 20.12
C ALA A 106 -6.60 12.43 19.85
N TYR A 107 -7.21 12.69 18.71
CA TYR A 107 -8.50 12.12 18.32
C TYR A 107 -8.50 10.59 18.46
N ARG A 108 -9.63 10.06 18.93
CA ARG A 108 -9.90 8.61 18.99
C ARG A 108 -11.34 8.34 18.55
N LYS A 109 -11.51 7.44 17.63
CA LYS A 109 -12.84 6.91 17.29
C LYS A 109 -13.07 5.62 18.07
N ARG A 110 -14.07 5.63 18.95
CA ARG A 110 -14.47 4.43 19.70
C ARG A 110 -15.49 3.63 18.89
N ILE A 111 -15.19 2.35 18.67
CA ILE A 111 -16.07 1.39 17.99
C ILE A 111 -16.02 0.08 18.76
N ASP A 112 -17.17 -0.42 19.22
CA ASP A 112 -17.31 -1.68 19.94
C ASP A 112 -16.34 -1.82 21.13
N GLY A 113 -16.14 -0.74 21.88
CA GLY A 113 -15.26 -0.71 23.05
C GLY A 113 -13.77 -0.54 22.74
N LYS A 114 -13.37 -0.56 21.47
CA LYS A 114 -12.00 -0.34 21.01
C LYS A 114 -11.81 1.10 20.50
N ASP A 115 -10.74 1.76 20.92
CA ASP A 115 -10.36 3.08 20.47
C ASP A 115 -9.38 2.97 19.29
N TYR A 116 -9.70 3.67 18.19
CA TYR A 116 -8.88 3.74 16.99
C TYR A 116 -8.28 5.13 16.84
N SER A 117 -6.99 5.20 16.66
CA SER A 117 -6.28 6.44 16.33
C SER A 117 -6.43 6.81 14.84
N PRO A 118 -6.21 8.08 14.46
CA PRO A 118 -6.18 8.48 13.05
C PRO A 118 -5.17 7.69 12.22
N GLN A 119 -4.02 7.33 12.80
CA GLN A 119 -3.00 6.53 12.16
C GLN A 119 -3.49 5.11 11.86
N GLU A 120 -4.17 4.46 12.82
CA GLU A 120 -4.72 3.12 12.62
C GLU A 120 -5.82 3.10 11.55
N ILE A 121 -6.70 4.11 11.53
CA ILE A 121 -7.76 4.22 10.52
C ILE A 121 -7.16 4.49 9.14
N SER A 122 -6.18 5.39 9.06
CA SER A 122 -5.46 5.67 7.81
C SER A 122 -4.69 4.46 7.31
N ALA A 123 -4.13 3.66 8.21
CA ALA A 123 -3.45 2.42 7.87
C ALA A 123 -4.39 1.39 7.24
N ILE A 124 -5.66 1.35 7.62
CA ILE A 124 -6.66 0.48 6.97
C ILE A 124 -6.85 0.88 5.51
N ILE A 125 -6.93 2.20 5.22
CA ILE A 125 -6.99 2.70 3.84
C ILE A 125 -5.72 2.35 3.06
N LEU A 126 -4.56 2.60 3.65
CA LEU A 126 -3.26 2.30 3.03
C LEU A 126 -3.08 0.81 2.76
N SER A 127 -3.56 -0.07 3.66
CA SER A 127 -3.54 -1.52 3.46
C SER A 127 -4.38 -1.96 2.26
N LYS A 128 -5.54 -1.32 2.04
CA LYS A 128 -6.37 -1.57 0.85
C LYS A 128 -5.65 -1.13 -0.42
N LEU A 129 -5.07 0.08 -0.46
CA LEU A 129 -4.33 0.57 -1.61
C LEU A 129 -3.10 -0.30 -1.93
N LYS A 130 -2.41 -0.77 -0.89
CA LYS A 130 -1.31 -1.74 -1.01
C LYS A 130 -1.79 -3.05 -1.65
N SER A 131 -2.89 -3.62 -1.16
CA SER A 131 -3.45 -4.86 -1.69
C SER A 131 -3.90 -4.72 -3.15
N ASP A 132 -4.49 -3.58 -3.53
CA ASP A 132 -4.84 -3.29 -4.92
C ASP A 132 -3.58 -3.21 -5.80
N ALA A 133 -2.52 -2.55 -5.30
CA ALA A 133 -1.23 -2.48 -5.99
C ALA A 133 -0.58 -3.85 -6.13
N GLU A 134 -0.56 -4.67 -5.10
CA GLU A 134 -0.03 -6.03 -5.13
C GLU A 134 -0.78 -6.92 -6.12
N SER A 135 -2.10 -6.79 -6.18
CA SER A 135 -2.96 -7.51 -7.15
C SER A 135 -2.66 -7.10 -8.59
N TYR A 136 -2.51 -5.79 -8.84
CA TYR A 136 -2.20 -5.25 -10.16
C TYR A 136 -0.78 -5.63 -10.62
N LEU A 137 0.20 -5.54 -9.73
CA LEU A 137 1.60 -5.77 -10.02
C LEU A 137 1.99 -7.25 -10.03
N GLY A 138 1.11 -8.14 -9.54
CA GLY A 138 1.34 -9.57 -9.46
C GLY A 138 2.43 -9.97 -8.45
N GLY A 139 2.65 -9.16 -7.41
CA GLY A 139 3.68 -9.45 -6.40
C GLY A 139 3.65 -8.48 -5.22
N PRO A 140 4.44 -8.76 -4.16
CA PRO A 140 4.44 -7.97 -2.94
C PRO A 140 4.97 -6.56 -3.17
N VAL A 141 4.40 -5.60 -2.43
CA VAL A 141 4.82 -4.20 -2.38
C VAL A 141 5.23 -3.87 -0.96
N SER A 142 6.47 -3.40 -0.77
CA SER A 142 6.98 -3.01 0.54
C SER A 142 7.27 -1.52 0.67
N ASP A 143 7.58 -0.84 -0.43
CA ASP A 143 8.06 0.53 -0.40
C ASP A 143 7.03 1.51 -0.96
N ALA A 144 6.87 2.67 -0.30
CA ALA A 144 5.95 3.70 -0.73
C ALA A 144 6.50 5.11 -0.54
N VAL A 145 6.06 6.01 -1.42
CA VAL A 145 6.12 7.46 -1.24
C VAL A 145 4.68 7.93 -1.02
N ILE A 146 4.44 8.73 0.04
CA ILE A 146 3.08 9.18 0.38
C ILE A 146 3.05 10.71 0.30
N THR A 147 1.99 11.26 -0.31
CA THR A 147 1.81 12.71 -0.38
C THR A 147 1.03 13.25 0.82
N VAL A 148 1.35 14.47 1.20
CA VAL A 148 0.64 15.22 2.25
C VAL A 148 0.44 16.68 1.81
N PRO A 149 -0.56 17.38 2.35
CA PRO A 149 -0.71 18.82 2.14
C PRO A 149 0.55 19.60 2.56
N ALA A 150 0.87 20.66 1.83
CA ALA A 150 2.05 21.46 2.13
C ALA A 150 2.01 22.11 3.53
N TYR A 151 0.82 22.37 4.06
CA TYR A 151 0.60 22.96 5.39
C TYR A 151 0.67 21.97 6.55
N PHE A 152 0.86 20.65 6.28
CA PHE A 152 1.04 19.67 7.35
C PHE A 152 2.30 19.98 8.15
N ASP A 153 2.15 20.00 9.46
CA ASP A 153 3.27 20.09 10.41
C ASP A 153 4.01 18.76 10.58
N ASP A 154 5.09 18.77 11.34
CA ASP A 154 5.92 17.58 11.55
C ASP A 154 5.17 16.46 12.26
N SER A 155 4.24 16.78 13.19
CA SER A 155 3.40 15.78 13.88
C SER A 155 2.48 15.06 12.90
N GLN A 156 1.84 15.80 12.00
CA GLN A 156 0.95 15.25 10.98
C GLN A 156 1.72 14.41 9.94
N ARG A 157 2.92 14.85 9.56
CA ARG A 157 3.82 14.10 8.67
C ARG A 157 4.29 12.80 9.32
N GLN A 158 4.69 12.87 10.59
CA GLN A 158 5.09 11.68 11.33
C GLN A 158 3.92 10.71 11.50
N ALA A 159 2.72 11.19 11.84
CA ALA A 159 1.52 10.38 11.92
C ALA A 159 1.18 9.67 10.60
N THR A 160 1.37 10.36 9.46
CA THR A 160 1.19 9.76 8.13
C THR A 160 2.22 8.65 7.87
N LYS A 161 3.47 8.88 8.26
CA LYS A 161 4.54 7.87 8.15
C LYS A 161 4.25 6.65 9.03
N ASP A 162 3.75 6.87 10.24
CA ASP A 162 3.38 5.79 11.16
C ASP A 162 2.19 4.99 10.64
N ALA A 163 1.20 5.65 10.03
CA ALA A 163 0.09 4.97 9.34
C ALA A 163 0.60 4.03 8.22
N GLY A 164 1.57 4.48 7.44
CA GLY A 164 2.23 3.65 6.42
C GLY A 164 2.92 2.42 7.03
N ARG A 165 3.64 2.59 8.14
CA ARG A 165 4.29 1.48 8.85
C ARG A 165 3.28 0.47 9.41
N ILE A 166 2.17 0.94 9.99
CA ILE A 166 1.08 0.09 10.48
C ILE A 166 0.46 -0.71 9.33
N ALA A 167 0.37 -0.13 8.13
CA ALA A 167 -0.07 -0.82 6.91
C ALA A 167 0.97 -1.79 6.32
N GLY A 168 2.15 -1.91 6.93
CA GLY A 168 3.23 -2.77 6.45
C GLY A 168 3.95 -2.19 5.22
N LEU A 169 4.02 -0.86 5.13
CA LEU A 169 4.78 -0.13 4.11
C LEU A 169 6.03 0.51 4.72
N ASN A 170 7.15 0.37 4.05
CA ASN A 170 8.34 1.16 4.31
C ASN A 170 8.17 2.51 3.59
N VAL A 171 7.86 3.57 4.34
CA VAL A 171 7.63 4.90 3.79
C VAL A 171 8.98 5.57 3.52
N LEU A 172 9.41 5.54 2.27
CA LEU A 172 10.68 6.10 1.82
C LEU A 172 10.71 7.62 1.97
N ARG A 173 9.62 8.28 1.57
CA ARG A 173 9.49 9.74 1.62
C ARG A 173 8.03 10.16 1.88
N ILE A 174 7.89 11.29 2.55
CA ILE A 174 6.66 12.10 2.56
C ILE A 174 6.94 13.32 1.69
N ILE A 175 6.10 13.58 0.69
CA ILE A 175 6.24 14.73 -0.22
C ILE A 175 4.98 15.59 -0.20
N ASN A 176 5.11 16.87 -0.55
CA ASN A 176 3.95 17.76 -0.60
C ASN A 176 3.12 17.49 -1.86
N GLU A 177 1.79 17.47 -1.72
CA GLU A 177 0.84 17.30 -2.84
C GLU A 177 1.11 18.26 -4.02
N PRO A 178 1.28 19.59 -3.84
CA PRO A 178 1.58 20.47 -4.95
C PRO A 178 2.94 20.19 -5.61
N THR A 179 3.93 19.70 -4.86
CA THR A 179 5.22 19.31 -5.40
C THR A 179 5.11 18.06 -6.29
N SER A 180 4.31 17.08 -5.87
CA SER A 180 4.10 15.85 -6.66
C SER A 180 3.27 16.09 -7.93
N ALA A 181 2.43 17.13 -7.94
CA ALA A 181 1.65 17.50 -9.12
C ALA A 181 2.45 18.31 -10.16
N ALA A 182 3.61 18.84 -9.77
CA ALA A 182 4.50 19.66 -10.63
C ALA A 182 5.64 18.84 -11.28
N LEU A 183 5.79 17.59 -10.91
CA LEU A 183 6.77 16.64 -11.46
C LEU A 183 6.16 15.80 -12.57
#